data_839a4e2045fb37af0b70ff7c437e2cfd
#
_entry.id   839a4e2045fb37af0b70ff7c437e2cfd
#
_cell.length_a   1.000
_cell.length_b   1.000
_cell.length_c   1.000
_cell.angle_alpha   90.00
_cell.angle_beta   90.00
_cell.angle_gamma   90.00
#
_symmetry.space_group_name_H-M   'P 1'
#
loop_
_entity.id
_entity.type
_entity.pdbx_description
1 polymer ?
#
loop_
_entity_poly.entity_id
_entity_poly.type
_entity_poly.pdbx_seq_one_letter_code
_entity_poly.pdbx_strand_id
1 'polypeptide(L)'
;DSEYSANLHVVVSGPSRFELLQNYPNPFRNQTEIVFRLETAETATLEIVNLLGQTVRTFDLRPTVGEVQKIIWNGLDDAGTPLPPGLYFYRIGTGARAISNKLILTR
;
A
#
# COMPACT_ATOMS: atom_id res chain seq x y z
N ASP A 1 1.56 -19.07 1.39
CA ASP A 1 1.23 -19.33 1.79
C ASP A 1 1.28 -19.32 1.67
N SER A 2 1.34 -18.90 1.50
CA SER A 2 0.97 -18.98 1.84
C SER A 2 1.26 -18.88 1.96
N GLU A 3 1.45 -18.38 2.04
CA GLU A 3 1.25 -18.35 2.63
C GLU A 3 1.59 -18.05 2.63
N TYR A 4 2.20 -17.55 2.45
CA TYR A 4 2.13 -17.38 2.99
C TYR A 4 2.20 -17.25 2.73
N SER A 5 2.45 -16.65 2.36
CA SER A 5 2.15 -16.65 2.59
C SER A 5 2.23 -16.62 2.69
N ALA A 6 2.37 -16.26 2.62
CA ALA A 6 2.04 -16.32 2.99
C ALA A 6 1.98 -16.21 3.29
N ASN A 7 2.14 -15.91 3.45
CA ASN A 7 1.77 -15.77 3.82
C ASN A 7 1.33 -15.39 4.09
N LEU A 8 1.40 -15.02 4.41
CA LEU A 8 0.47 -14.65 4.51
C LEU A 8 -0.50 -14.71 4.27
N HIS A 9 -0.59 -14.98 4.48
CA HIS A 9 -1.80 -14.93 4.05
C HIS A 9 -2.91 -15.01 4.99
N VAL A 10 -3.56 -14.16 5.18
CA VAL A 10 -4.66 -14.09 6.10
C VAL A 10 -5.94 -14.29 5.33
N VAL A 11 -6.71 -15.27 5.74
CA VAL A 11 -8.01 -15.46 5.16
C VAL A 11 -9.01 -14.76 6.04
N VAL A 12 -9.74 -13.86 5.45
CA VAL A 12 -10.80 -13.15 6.13
C VAL A 12 -12.11 -13.70 5.61
N SER A 13 -12.90 -14.29 6.48
CA SER A 13 -14.22 -14.70 6.08
C SER A 13 -15.13 -13.49 6.11
N GLY A 14 -16.04 -13.44 5.17
CA GLY A 14 -16.95 -12.35 5.06
C GLY A 14 -16.79 -11.61 3.75
N PRO A 15 -17.65 -10.61 3.51
CA PRO A 15 -17.71 -9.95 2.20
C PRO A 15 -16.53 -9.02 1.92
N SER A 16 -15.84 -8.56 2.96
CA SER A 16 -14.73 -7.61 2.76
C SER A 16 -13.41 -8.32 2.92
N ARG A 17 -12.58 -8.23 1.90
CA ARG A 17 -11.25 -8.79 1.93
C ARG A 17 -10.30 -7.77 1.33
N PHE A 18 -9.19 -7.55 2.03
CA PHE A 18 -8.14 -6.69 1.54
C PHE A 18 -6.89 -7.54 1.30
N GLU A 19 -6.25 -7.32 0.17
CA GLU A 19 -4.94 -7.90 -0.11
C GLU A 19 -4.01 -6.78 -0.51
N LEU A 20 -2.89 -6.70 0.16
CA LEU A 20 -1.87 -5.71 -0.12
C LEU A 20 -0.57 -6.46 -0.32
N LEU A 21 -0.08 -6.48 -1.55
CA LEU A 21 1.10 -7.23 -1.87
C LEU A 21 2.34 -6.40 -1.60
N GLN A 22 3.48 -7.07 -1.53
CA GLN A 22 4.73 -6.38 -1.37
C GLN A 22 4.99 -5.54 -2.62
N ASN A 23 5.37 -4.28 -2.42
CA ASN A 23 5.69 -3.40 -3.52
C ASN A 23 6.90 -3.93 -4.32
N TYR A 24 6.95 -3.62 -5.58
CA TYR A 24 8.05 -4.05 -6.43
C TYR A 24 8.45 -2.92 -7.38
N PRO A 25 9.73 -2.63 -7.54
CA PRO A 25 10.85 -3.19 -6.76
C PRO A 25 10.89 -2.70 -5.33
N ASN A 26 11.55 -3.49 -4.48
CA ASN A 26 11.74 -3.14 -3.07
C ASN A 26 13.07 -3.76 -2.61
N PRO A 27 14.11 -2.98 -2.32
CA PRO A 27 14.11 -1.50 -2.30
C PRO A 27 13.94 -0.90 -3.70
N PHE A 28 13.46 0.34 -3.73
CA PHE A 28 13.29 1.02 -5.01
C PHE A 28 14.03 2.35 -5.01
N ARG A 29 14.33 2.82 -6.20
CA ARG A 29 15.12 4.02 -6.39
C ARG A 29 14.30 5.16 -7.00
N ASN A 30 13.63 4.89 -8.12
CA ASN A 30 12.89 5.91 -8.84
C ASN A 30 11.39 5.78 -8.65
N GLN A 31 10.91 4.55 -8.70
CA GLN A 31 9.48 4.30 -8.50
C GLN A 31 9.27 2.85 -8.13
N THR A 32 8.13 2.60 -7.52
CA THR A 32 7.73 1.25 -7.15
C THR A 32 6.24 1.09 -7.43
N GLU A 33 5.81 -0.15 -7.65
CA GLU A 33 4.41 -0.46 -7.83
C GLU A 33 3.86 -1.07 -6.55
N ILE A 34 2.75 -0.53 -6.09
CA ILE A 34 2.02 -1.05 -4.95
C ILE A 34 0.77 -1.71 -5.50
N VAL A 35 0.65 -3.01 -5.27
CA VAL A 35 -0.40 -3.83 -5.86
C VAL A 35 -1.37 -4.24 -4.75
N PHE A 36 -2.65 -4.11 -5.02
CA PHE A 36 -3.66 -4.42 -4.02
C PHE A 36 -4.91 -4.97 -4.69
N ARG A 37 -5.72 -5.62 -3.88
CA ARG A 37 -7.04 -6.08 -4.29
C ARG A 37 -7.99 -5.90 -3.11
N LEU A 38 -9.12 -5.28 -3.37
CA LEU A 38 -10.12 -5.01 -2.34
C LEU A 38 -11.44 -5.67 -2.73
N GLU A 39 -12.06 -6.32 -1.76
CA GLU A 39 -13.35 -6.97 -1.96
C GLU A 39 -14.47 -6.08 -1.46
N THR A 40 -14.35 -4.79 -1.75
CA THR A 40 -15.35 -3.81 -1.34
C THR A 40 -15.44 -2.73 -2.40
N ALA A 41 -16.62 -2.14 -2.52
CA ALA A 41 -16.84 -0.99 -3.40
C ALA A 41 -16.66 0.34 -2.66
N GLU A 42 -16.34 0.30 -1.37
CA GLU A 42 -16.10 1.51 -0.60
C GLU A 42 -14.86 2.22 -1.10
N THR A 43 -14.88 3.55 -1.03
CA THR A 43 -13.67 4.30 -1.31
C THR A 43 -12.62 3.96 -0.27
N ALA A 44 -11.39 3.95 -0.70
CA ALA A 44 -10.28 3.59 0.16
C ALA A 44 -9.18 4.63 0.01
N THR A 45 -8.27 4.66 0.95
CA THR A 45 -7.12 5.56 0.93
C THR A 45 -5.86 4.75 1.09
N LEU A 46 -4.87 5.03 0.26
CA LEU A 46 -3.54 4.48 0.42
C LEU A 46 -2.65 5.60 0.93
N GLU A 47 -2.02 5.40 2.07
CA GLU A 47 -1.15 6.39 2.68
C GLU A 47 0.26 5.87 2.79
N ILE A 48 1.23 6.73 2.47
CA ILE A 48 2.65 6.45 2.73
C ILE A 48 3.01 7.21 4.00
N VAL A 49 3.62 6.52 4.95
CA VAL A 49 3.92 7.05 6.27
C VAL A 49 5.40 6.88 6.54
N ASN A 50 6.01 7.86 7.20
CA ASN A 50 7.42 7.77 7.59
C ASN A 50 7.54 7.10 8.95
N LEU A 51 8.79 6.98 9.44
CA LEU A 51 9.05 6.32 10.72
C LEU A 51 8.48 7.05 11.92
N LEU A 52 8.18 8.33 11.77
CA LEU A 52 7.56 9.11 12.83
C LEU A 52 6.04 8.98 12.84
N GLY A 53 5.48 8.21 11.92
CA GLY A 53 4.04 8.06 11.82
C GLY A 53 3.35 9.16 11.04
N GLN A 54 4.11 10.01 10.37
CA GLN A 54 3.53 11.11 9.61
C GLN A 54 3.18 10.64 8.22
N THR A 55 1.98 10.98 7.77
CA THR A 55 1.56 10.68 6.40
C THR A 55 2.25 11.66 5.45
N VAL A 56 3.01 11.13 4.51
CA VAL A 56 3.77 11.96 3.56
C VAL A 56 3.17 11.96 2.18
N ARG A 57 2.37 10.95 1.85
CA ARG A 57 1.72 10.87 0.54
C ARG A 57 0.39 10.14 0.70
N THR A 58 -0.64 10.63 0.01
CA THR A 58 -1.98 10.05 0.07
C THR A 58 -2.51 9.85 -1.35
N PHE A 59 -3.09 8.68 -1.59
CA PHE A 59 -3.78 8.37 -2.83
C PHE A 59 -5.22 8.01 -2.49
N ASP A 60 -6.15 8.68 -3.14
CA ASP A 60 -7.57 8.33 -3.01
C ASP A 60 -7.90 7.28 -4.05
N LEU A 61 -8.47 6.19 -3.60
CA LEU A 61 -8.72 5.02 -4.44
C LEU A 61 -10.20 4.83 -4.64
N ARG A 62 -10.56 4.41 -5.85
CA ARG A 62 -11.91 3.99 -6.17
C ARG A 62 -11.83 2.56 -6.68
N PRO A 63 -11.78 1.60 -5.76
CA PRO A 63 -11.48 0.23 -6.16
C PRO A 63 -12.61 -0.41 -6.94
N THR A 64 -12.22 -1.32 -7.83
CA THR A 64 -13.14 -2.23 -8.48
C THR A 64 -13.11 -3.52 -7.69
N VAL A 65 -14.27 -3.98 -7.25
CA VAL A 65 -14.37 -5.13 -6.35
C VAL A 65 -13.71 -6.35 -6.99
N GLY A 66 -12.77 -6.93 -6.25
CA GLY A 66 -12.14 -8.18 -6.64
C GLY A 66 -11.06 -8.09 -7.68
N GLU A 67 -10.82 -6.92 -8.25
CA GLU A 67 -9.78 -6.77 -9.28
C GLU A 67 -8.45 -6.39 -8.67
N VAL A 68 -7.39 -6.93 -9.24
CA VAL A 68 -6.02 -6.53 -8.87
C VAL A 68 -5.75 -5.17 -9.49
N GLN A 69 -5.32 -4.25 -8.68
CA GLN A 69 -5.07 -2.87 -9.09
C GLN A 69 -3.69 -2.45 -8.58
N LYS A 70 -3.15 -1.40 -9.18
CA LYS A 70 -1.83 -0.94 -8.77
C LYS A 70 -1.75 0.58 -8.77
N ILE A 71 -0.88 1.07 -7.89
CA ILE A 71 -0.50 2.47 -7.78
C ILE A 71 1.01 2.54 -7.98
N ILE A 72 1.46 3.54 -8.74
CA ILE A 72 2.90 3.78 -8.89
C ILE A 72 3.27 4.96 -8.01
N TRP A 73 4.24 4.74 -7.11
CA TRP A 73 4.74 5.80 -6.26
C TRP A 73 6.18 6.12 -6.64
N ASN A 74 6.47 7.40 -6.79
CA ASN A 74 7.76 7.87 -7.28
C ASN A 74 8.66 8.46 -6.17
N GLY A 75 8.31 8.21 -4.91
CA GLY A 75 9.14 8.68 -3.80
C GLY A 75 8.98 10.15 -3.46
N LEU A 76 7.93 10.78 -3.95
CA LEU A 76 7.64 12.18 -3.66
C LEU A 76 6.49 12.29 -2.67
N ASP A 77 6.53 13.34 -1.85
CA ASP A 77 5.41 13.62 -0.97
C ASP A 77 4.26 14.30 -1.73
N ASP A 78 3.20 14.68 -1.01
CA ASP A 78 2.03 15.28 -1.65
C ASP A 78 2.34 16.63 -2.29
N ALA A 79 3.40 17.29 -1.84
CA ALA A 79 3.81 18.57 -2.40
C ALA A 79 4.74 18.41 -3.60
N GLY A 80 5.09 17.17 -3.96
CA GLY A 80 6.01 16.89 -5.06
C GLY A 80 7.47 16.99 -4.68
N THR A 81 7.78 16.99 -3.39
CA THR A 81 9.15 17.07 -2.90
C THR A 81 9.71 15.68 -2.72
N PRO A 82 10.94 15.41 -3.22
CA PRO A 82 11.55 14.10 -3.02
C PRO A 82 11.79 13.82 -1.54
N LEU A 83 11.42 12.61 -1.12
CA LEU A 83 11.60 12.19 0.26
C LEU A 83 12.98 11.59 0.44
N PRO A 84 13.54 11.69 1.66
CA PRO A 84 14.86 11.09 1.92
C PRO A 84 14.79 9.57 1.84
N PRO A 85 15.90 8.92 1.50
CA PRO A 85 15.95 7.48 1.49
C PRO A 85 15.73 6.93 2.90
N GLY A 86 15.12 5.75 2.96
CA GLY A 86 14.86 5.12 4.24
C GLY A 86 13.68 4.20 4.17
N LEU A 87 13.23 3.81 5.36
CA LEU A 87 12.12 2.91 5.54
C LEU A 87 10.82 3.70 5.65
N TYR A 88 9.82 3.28 4.91
CA TYR A 88 8.48 3.85 4.93
C TYR A 88 7.48 2.72 5.06
N PHE A 89 6.27 3.08 5.44
CA PHE A 89 5.16 2.13 5.48
C PHE A 89 4.08 2.62 4.53
N TYR A 90 3.40 1.70 3.89
CA TYR A 90 2.23 2.05 3.11
C TYR A 90 1.03 1.29 3.69
N ARG A 91 -0.08 2.00 3.79
CA ARG A 91 -1.26 1.51 4.48
C ARG A 91 -2.47 1.77 3.61
N ILE A 92 -3.26 0.74 3.37
CA ILE A 92 -4.51 0.91 2.63
C ILE A 92 -5.65 0.66 3.59
N GLY A 93 -6.66 1.53 3.54
CA GLY A 93 -7.77 1.40 4.46
C GLY A 93 -9.04 2.01 3.94
N THR A 94 -10.14 1.49 4.46
CA THR A 94 -11.45 2.11 4.37
C THR A 94 -11.79 2.62 5.76
N GLY A 95 -13.03 3.05 5.96
CA GLY A 95 -13.44 3.51 7.28
C GLY A 95 -13.35 2.44 8.36
N ALA A 96 -13.41 1.16 7.99
CA ALA A 96 -13.52 0.07 8.96
C ALA A 96 -12.26 -0.77 9.06
N ARG A 97 -11.39 -0.76 8.07
CA ARG A 97 -10.28 -1.70 8.00
C ARG A 97 -9.05 -1.03 7.41
N ALA A 98 -7.89 -1.50 7.86
CA ALA A 98 -6.64 -1.05 7.28
C ALA A 98 -5.62 -2.19 7.35
N ILE A 99 -4.81 -2.31 6.30
CA ILE A 99 -3.66 -3.21 6.31
C ILE A 99 -2.45 -2.42 5.84
N SER A 100 -1.28 -2.84 6.27
CA SER A 100 -0.07 -2.10 5.95
C SER A 100 1.08 -3.05 5.64
N ASN A 101 2.07 -2.49 4.97
CA ASN A 101 3.29 -3.18 4.63
C ASN A 101 4.41 -2.14 4.62
N LYS A 102 5.64 -2.60 4.52
CA LYS A 102 6.77 -1.68 4.57
C LYS A 102 7.51 -1.69 3.24
N LEU A 103 8.19 -0.59 2.94
CA LEU A 103 8.99 -0.45 1.74
C LEU A 103 10.25 0.34 2.05
N ILE A 104 11.25 0.18 1.20
CA ILE A 104 12.53 0.86 1.37
C ILE A 104 12.80 1.69 0.13
N LEU A 105 13.03 2.98 0.35
CA LEU A 105 13.42 3.92 -0.70
C LEU A 105 14.91 4.12 -0.64
N THR A 106 15.59 3.92 -1.78
CA THR A 106 17.02 4.20 -1.90
C THR A 106 17.21 5.33 -2.89
N ARG A 107 18.39 5.92 -2.88
CA ARG A 107 18.69 6.96 -3.85
C ARG A 107 20.17 6.95 -4.25
#